data_7c5cbd072ee3e22ccdd83f275c9596c5
#
_entry.id   7c5cbd072ee3e22ccdd83f275c9596c5
#
_cell.length_a   1.000
_cell.length_b   1.000
_cell.length_c   1.000
_cell.angle_alpha   90.00
_cell.angle_beta   90.00
_cell.angle_gamma   90.00
#
_symmetry.space_group_name_H-M   'P 1'
#
loop_
_entity.id
_entity.type
_entity.pdbx_description
1 polymer ?
#
loop_
_entity_poly.entity_id
_entity_poly.type
_entity_poly.pdbx_seq_one_letter_code
_entity_poly.pdbx_strand_id
1 'polypeptide(L)'
;MLSALTGILITYAKDAFHFGAAVVVCVETFDCLVHKSPLKDELVRGADFVCIRELTGGMYFGEKYQDNDKAYDTNYYTRPEIERILKVGFEYAMKRKKHLTVVDKANVLASSRLWRQIAQEMAPQYPEVNTDYMYVDNAAMRMIQEPTFFDVMVTENTFGDILTDEGSVISGSMGLLPSASTGESTPVFEPIHGSWPQAKGLNIANPLATILSAAMMFEYAFSDMEAGAAIRRAVDLSIEKNIVTEDIAPEGITPHSTSEVGDFIAANI
;
A
#
# COMPACT_ATOMS: atom_id res chain seq x y z
N MET A 1 22.51 -10.71 -11.03
CA MET A 1 21.25 -10.34 -11.69
C MET A 1 20.37 -9.45 -10.79
N LEU A 2 20.14 -9.80 -9.52
CA LEU A 2 19.37 -8.95 -8.57
C LEU A 2 19.94 -7.53 -8.36
N SER A 3 21.27 -7.34 -8.31
CA SER A 3 21.89 -6.02 -8.11
C SER A 3 21.70 -5.05 -9.28
N ALA A 4 21.50 -5.56 -10.48
CA ALA A 4 21.19 -4.74 -11.65
C ALA A 4 19.72 -4.32 -11.67
N LEU A 5 18.82 -5.17 -11.20
CA LEU A 5 17.39 -4.86 -11.04
C LEU A 5 17.15 -3.77 -9.98
N THR A 6 17.86 -3.83 -8.84
CA THR A 6 17.76 -2.81 -7.79
C THR A 6 18.25 -1.44 -8.26
N GLY A 7 19.34 -1.40 -9.06
CA GLY A 7 19.83 -0.14 -9.66
C GLY A 7 18.90 0.47 -10.70
N ILE A 8 18.21 -0.37 -11.48
CA ILE A 8 17.21 0.06 -12.47
C ILE A 8 15.96 0.58 -11.76
N LEU A 9 15.45 -0.11 -10.73
CA LEU A 9 14.29 0.32 -9.94
C LEU A 9 14.50 1.70 -9.30
N ILE A 10 15.68 1.99 -8.73
CA ILE A 10 15.98 3.29 -8.10
C ILE A 10 16.04 4.43 -9.16
N THR A 11 16.48 4.15 -10.38
CA THR A 11 16.54 5.15 -11.45
C THR A 11 15.14 5.46 -11.99
N TYR A 12 14.30 4.45 -12.19
CA TYR A 12 12.91 4.63 -12.62
C TYR A 12 12.01 5.28 -11.56
N ALA A 13 12.24 5.00 -10.26
CA ALA A 13 11.51 5.66 -9.19
C ALA A 13 11.69 7.19 -9.21
N LYS A 14 12.89 7.69 -9.55
CA LYS A 14 13.12 9.13 -9.69
C LYS A 14 12.32 9.75 -10.83
N ASP A 15 12.10 9.02 -11.92
CA ASP A 15 11.31 9.51 -13.05
C ASP A 15 9.79 9.37 -12.78
N ALA A 16 9.35 8.37 -12.01
CA ALA A 16 7.97 8.23 -11.55
C ALA A 16 7.54 9.44 -10.67
N PHE A 17 8.43 10.00 -9.88
CA PHE A 17 8.19 11.20 -9.07
C PHE A 17 7.85 12.46 -9.92
N HIS A 18 8.18 12.49 -11.19
CA HIS A 18 7.89 13.64 -12.06
C HIS A 18 6.49 13.60 -12.71
N PHE A 19 5.73 12.49 -12.60
CA PHE A 19 4.51 12.27 -13.37
C PHE A 19 3.23 12.03 -12.56
N GLY A 20 3.23 12.43 -11.29
CA GLY A 20 1.99 12.43 -10.51
C GLY A 20 1.46 11.05 -10.17
N ALA A 21 2.32 10.17 -9.69
CA ALA A 21 1.96 8.81 -9.34
C ALA A 21 1.07 8.74 -8.08
N ALA A 22 0.09 7.84 -8.12
CA ALA A 22 -0.61 7.32 -6.96
C ALA A 22 0.10 6.06 -6.49
N VAL A 23 0.35 5.92 -5.19
CA VAL A 23 0.75 4.63 -4.62
C VAL A 23 -0.48 3.91 -4.13
N VAL A 24 -0.65 2.70 -4.62
CA VAL A 24 -1.70 1.77 -4.23
C VAL A 24 -1.07 0.70 -3.36
N VAL A 25 -1.42 0.65 -2.08
CA VAL A 25 -0.96 -0.36 -1.13
C VAL A 25 -2.13 -1.26 -0.79
N CYS A 26 -1.96 -2.57 -0.99
CA CYS A 26 -2.96 -3.56 -0.60
C CYS A 26 -2.62 -4.08 0.80
N VAL A 27 -3.58 -3.96 1.71
CA VAL A 27 -3.52 -4.55 3.06
C VAL A 27 -4.52 -5.69 3.11
N GLU A 28 -4.01 -6.90 3.18
CA GLU A 28 -4.81 -8.12 3.22
C GLU A 28 -4.31 -9.01 4.36
N THR A 29 -5.25 -9.64 5.06
CA THR A 29 -4.93 -10.64 6.08
C THR A 29 -5.25 -12.04 5.56
N PHE A 30 -4.25 -12.89 5.57
CA PHE A 30 -4.42 -14.31 5.25
C PHE A 30 -4.99 -15.05 6.46
N ASP A 31 -6.07 -15.80 6.28
CA ASP A 31 -6.74 -16.51 7.37
C ASP A 31 -5.80 -17.40 8.20
N CYS A 32 -4.81 -18.00 7.55
CA CYS A 32 -3.80 -18.82 8.21
C CYS A 32 -2.73 -18.02 8.97
N LEU A 33 -2.62 -16.71 8.74
CA LEU A 33 -1.64 -15.81 9.36
C LEU A 33 -2.24 -14.81 10.36
N VAL A 34 -3.55 -14.81 10.61
CA VAL A 34 -4.19 -13.85 11.52
C VAL A 34 -3.54 -13.84 12.91
N HIS A 35 -3.05 -15.00 13.38
CA HIS A 35 -2.33 -15.14 14.65
C HIS A 35 -0.94 -14.45 14.69
N LYS A 36 -0.43 -13.99 13.52
CA LYS A 36 0.82 -13.21 13.41
C LYS A 36 0.59 -11.72 13.63
N SER A 37 -0.64 -11.25 13.43
CA SER A 37 -0.98 -9.89 13.79
C SER A 37 -0.83 -9.69 15.31
N PRO A 38 -0.32 -8.54 15.78
CA PRO A 38 -0.33 -8.19 17.19
C PRO A 38 -1.73 -7.87 17.71
N LEU A 39 -2.72 -7.75 16.81
CA LEU A 39 -4.11 -7.52 17.14
C LEU A 39 -4.80 -8.87 17.38
N LYS A 40 -5.99 -8.82 18.00
CA LYS A 40 -6.80 -10.03 18.18
C LYS A 40 -7.30 -10.57 16.84
N ASP A 41 -7.30 -11.87 16.69
CA ASP A 41 -7.73 -12.57 15.46
C ASP A 41 -9.10 -12.10 14.97
N GLU A 42 -10.06 -11.94 15.87
CA GLU A 42 -11.43 -11.51 15.55
C GLU A 42 -11.52 -10.11 14.93
N LEU A 43 -10.51 -9.24 15.16
CA LEU A 43 -10.48 -7.89 14.61
C LEU A 43 -9.90 -7.87 13.18
N VAL A 44 -8.87 -8.69 12.93
CA VAL A 44 -8.12 -8.65 11.68
C VAL A 44 -8.63 -9.63 10.63
N ARG A 45 -9.34 -10.68 11.05
CA ARG A 45 -9.85 -11.69 10.14
C ARG A 45 -10.75 -11.10 9.07
N GLY A 46 -10.39 -11.32 7.81
CA GLY A 46 -11.11 -10.79 6.65
C GLY A 46 -10.84 -9.30 6.37
N ALA A 47 -9.83 -8.69 7.00
CA ALA A 47 -9.39 -7.37 6.59
C ALA A 47 -8.77 -7.47 5.19
N ASP A 48 -9.37 -6.72 4.26
CA ASP A 48 -8.98 -6.61 2.86
C ASP A 48 -9.36 -5.22 2.38
N PHE A 49 -8.39 -4.31 2.37
CA PHE A 49 -8.57 -2.94 1.90
C PHE A 49 -7.36 -2.43 1.13
N VAL A 50 -7.57 -1.36 0.38
CA VAL A 50 -6.54 -0.68 -0.39
C VAL A 50 -6.37 0.74 0.13
N CYS A 51 -5.14 1.14 0.40
CA CYS A 51 -4.79 2.53 0.67
C CYS A 51 -4.17 3.17 -0.57
N ILE A 52 -4.80 4.24 -1.07
CA ILE A 52 -4.33 5.03 -2.20
C ILE A 52 -3.74 6.31 -1.66
N ARG A 53 -2.42 6.42 -1.75
CA ARG A 53 -1.61 7.56 -1.29
C ARG A 53 -1.24 8.44 -2.48
N GLU A 54 -1.50 9.73 -2.38
CA GLU A 54 -0.87 10.72 -3.27
C GLU A 54 0.63 10.76 -2.97
N LEU A 55 1.48 10.71 -4.01
CA LEU A 55 2.93 10.54 -3.80
C LEU A 55 3.77 11.78 -4.15
N THR A 56 3.25 12.75 -4.88
CA THR A 56 4.05 13.77 -5.55
C THR A 56 3.86 15.18 -5.02
N GLY A 57 2.96 15.37 -4.07
CA GLY A 57 2.65 16.66 -3.46
C GLY A 57 2.84 16.67 -1.94
N GLY A 58 2.26 17.69 -1.33
CA GLY A 58 2.18 17.83 0.11
C GLY A 58 3.46 18.28 0.78
N MET A 59 3.58 17.93 2.06
CA MET A 59 4.65 18.39 2.93
C MET A 59 6.04 17.91 2.48
N TYR A 60 6.13 16.73 1.85
CA TYR A 60 7.41 16.17 1.42
C TYR A 60 8.04 16.93 0.25
N PHE A 61 7.24 17.62 -0.56
CA PHE A 61 7.67 18.37 -1.74
C PHE A 61 7.46 19.89 -1.65
N GLY A 62 6.76 20.35 -0.61
CA GLY A 62 6.51 21.76 -0.37
C GLY A 62 7.78 22.56 -0.01
N GLU A 63 7.62 23.87 0.04
CA GLU A 63 8.68 24.77 0.49
C GLU A 63 9.10 24.42 1.93
N LYS A 64 10.41 24.40 2.17
CA LYS A 64 11.01 24.07 3.46
C LYS A 64 11.94 25.18 3.91
N TYR A 65 11.92 25.43 5.19
CA TYR A 65 12.85 26.38 5.81
C TYR A 65 13.27 25.89 7.18
N GLN A 66 14.54 26.09 7.53
CA GLN A 66 15.09 25.84 8.86
C GLN A 66 16.25 26.80 9.16
N ASP A 67 16.21 27.39 10.33
CA ASP A 67 17.35 28.06 10.97
C ASP A 67 17.50 27.57 12.42
N ASN A 68 18.22 28.30 13.30
CA ASN A 68 18.42 27.89 14.67
C ASN A 68 17.20 28.13 15.59
N ASP A 69 16.25 28.95 15.16
CA ASP A 69 15.12 29.41 15.98
C ASP A 69 13.76 28.91 15.46
N LYS A 70 13.66 28.62 14.16
CA LYS A 70 12.38 28.20 13.53
C LYS A 70 12.61 27.26 12.36
N ALA A 71 11.62 26.41 12.11
CA ALA A 71 11.53 25.58 10.93
C ALA A 71 10.06 25.45 10.48
N TYR A 72 9.83 25.29 9.17
CA TYR A 72 8.53 24.95 8.63
C TYR A 72 8.65 24.10 7.36
N ASP A 73 7.64 23.28 7.14
CA ASP A 73 7.38 22.54 5.90
C ASP A 73 5.97 22.89 5.41
N THR A 74 5.85 23.24 4.12
CA THR A 74 4.59 23.67 3.54
C THR A 74 3.82 22.46 2.99
N ASN A 75 2.64 22.19 3.52
CA ASN A 75 1.72 21.19 2.97
C ASN A 75 0.86 21.83 1.87
N TYR A 76 1.27 21.68 0.61
CA TYR A 76 0.69 22.34 -0.54
C TYR A 76 0.13 21.33 -1.55
N TYR A 77 -1.11 21.57 -2.00
CA TYR A 77 -1.78 20.82 -3.04
C TYR A 77 -2.57 21.72 -3.98
N THR A 78 -2.52 21.42 -5.26
CA THR A 78 -3.37 22.01 -6.27
C THR A 78 -4.62 21.19 -6.54
N ARG A 79 -5.67 21.80 -7.08
CA ARG A 79 -6.88 21.09 -7.49
C ARG A 79 -6.60 19.92 -8.46
N PRO A 80 -5.81 20.07 -9.55
CA PRO A 80 -5.52 18.96 -10.46
C PRO A 80 -4.84 17.75 -9.78
N GLU A 81 -3.94 17.98 -8.83
CA GLU A 81 -3.29 16.90 -8.07
C GLU A 81 -4.31 16.12 -7.25
N ILE A 82 -5.22 16.84 -6.57
CA ILE A 82 -6.27 16.24 -5.75
C ILE A 82 -7.28 15.48 -6.63
N GLU A 83 -7.75 16.08 -7.73
CA GLU A 83 -8.70 15.44 -8.65
C GLU A 83 -8.12 14.15 -9.24
N ARG A 84 -6.85 14.16 -9.62
CA ARG A 84 -6.15 12.99 -10.15
C ARG A 84 -6.18 11.81 -9.18
N ILE A 85 -5.79 12.01 -7.94
CA ILE A 85 -5.72 10.93 -6.96
C ILE A 85 -7.11 10.46 -6.50
N LEU A 86 -8.05 11.38 -6.34
CA LEU A 86 -9.44 11.04 -6.01
C LEU A 86 -10.09 10.21 -7.13
N LYS A 87 -9.82 10.52 -8.40
CA LYS A 87 -10.29 9.72 -9.52
C LYS A 87 -9.80 8.27 -9.41
N VAL A 88 -8.52 8.06 -9.09
CA VAL A 88 -7.98 6.71 -8.85
C VAL A 88 -8.73 6.04 -7.71
N GLY A 89 -8.98 6.74 -6.60
CA GLY A 89 -9.75 6.22 -5.46
C GLY A 89 -11.15 5.77 -5.85
N PHE A 90 -11.90 6.59 -6.57
CA PHE A 90 -13.24 6.24 -7.04
C PHE A 90 -13.23 5.05 -8.02
N GLU A 91 -12.29 5.03 -8.97
CA GLU A 91 -12.17 3.93 -9.94
C GLU A 91 -11.81 2.59 -9.28
N TYR A 92 -10.98 2.62 -8.23
CA TYR A 92 -10.70 1.43 -7.41
C TYR A 92 -11.94 0.98 -6.65
N ALA A 93 -12.64 1.90 -5.99
CA ALA A 93 -13.87 1.58 -5.26
C ALA A 93 -14.93 0.95 -6.18
N MET A 94 -15.08 1.44 -7.41
CA MET A 94 -15.99 0.87 -8.41
C MET A 94 -15.69 -0.59 -8.76
N LYS A 95 -14.42 -1.00 -8.67
CA LYS A 95 -13.96 -2.37 -8.97
C LYS A 95 -14.01 -3.30 -7.74
N ARG A 96 -14.19 -2.73 -6.54
CA ARG A 96 -14.22 -3.46 -5.26
C ARG A 96 -15.62 -3.44 -4.63
N LYS A 97 -15.69 -3.26 -3.32
CA LYS A 97 -16.95 -3.29 -2.53
C LYS A 97 -17.76 -1.99 -2.62
N LYS A 98 -17.34 -1.04 -3.48
CA LYS A 98 -17.99 0.26 -3.71
C LYS A 98 -18.06 1.16 -2.48
N HIS A 99 -17.03 1.13 -1.64
CA HIS A 99 -16.89 1.98 -0.49
C HIS A 99 -15.56 2.74 -0.56
N LEU A 100 -15.62 4.08 -0.53
CA LEU A 100 -14.46 4.97 -0.54
C LEU A 100 -14.45 5.82 0.72
N THR A 101 -13.39 5.70 1.52
CA THR A 101 -13.12 6.58 2.66
C THR A 101 -12.07 7.61 2.28
N VAL A 102 -12.45 8.88 2.23
CA VAL A 102 -11.52 10.01 2.03
C VAL A 102 -10.96 10.42 3.38
N VAL A 103 -9.66 10.18 3.57
CA VAL A 103 -8.99 10.46 4.85
C VAL A 103 -8.25 11.79 4.78
N ASP A 104 -8.57 12.69 5.70
CA ASP A 104 -8.05 14.05 5.74
C ASP A 104 -7.92 14.62 7.16
N LYS A 105 -7.54 15.89 7.29
CA LYS A 105 -7.53 16.65 8.56
C LYS A 105 -8.23 18.01 8.38
N ALA A 106 -9.41 18.01 7.76
CA ALA A 106 -10.15 19.21 7.35
C ALA A 106 -10.56 20.11 8.53
N ASN A 107 -10.66 19.58 9.75
CA ASN A 107 -10.91 20.36 10.95
C ASN A 107 -9.74 21.32 11.31
N VAL A 108 -8.53 21.06 10.79
CA VAL A 108 -7.31 21.84 11.08
C VAL A 108 -6.71 22.44 9.82
N LEU A 109 -6.45 21.62 8.78
CA LEU A 109 -5.64 21.99 7.64
C LEU A 109 -6.45 22.57 6.48
N ALA A 110 -5.95 23.66 5.90
CA ALA A 110 -6.56 24.28 4.71
C ALA A 110 -6.47 23.37 3.48
N SER A 111 -5.33 22.69 3.29
CA SER A 111 -5.14 21.69 2.24
C SER A 111 -6.17 20.58 2.33
N SER A 112 -6.40 20.02 3.51
CA SER A 112 -7.40 18.98 3.74
C SER A 112 -8.85 19.47 3.51
N ARG A 113 -9.16 20.74 3.81
CA ARG A 113 -10.48 21.31 3.45
C ARG A 113 -10.69 21.35 1.94
N LEU A 114 -9.66 21.71 1.17
CA LEU A 114 -9.73 21.67 -0.29
C LEU A 114 -9.91 20.23 -0.80
N TRP A 115 -9.18 19.26 -0.22
CA TRP A 115 -9.34 17.84 -0.54
C TRP A 115 -10.77 17.37 -0.33
N ARG A 116 -11.35 17.62 0.84
CA ARG A 116 -12.74 17.25 1.17
C ARG A 116 -13.75 17.90 0.24
N GLN A 117 -13.58 19.20 -0.05
CA GLN A 117 -14.44 19.91 -0.99
C GLN A 117 -14.43 19.27 -2.38
N ILE A 118 -13.25 19.01 -2.94
CA ILE A 118 -13.11 18.39 -4.27
C ILE A 118 -13.70 16.97 -4.28
N ALA A 119 -13.46 16.19 -3.23
CA ALA A 119 -14.05 14.86 -3.12
C ALA A 119 -15.59 14.91 -3.11
N GLN A 120 -16.18 15.89 -2.41
CA GLN A 120 -17.63 16.11 -2.41
C GLN A 120 -18.17 16.57 -3.78
N GLU A 121 -17.39 17.34 -4.54
CA GLU A 121 -17.74 17.75 -5.90
C GLU A 121 -17.66 16.57 -6.90
N MET A 122 -16.75 15.61 -6.68
CA MET A 122 -16.57 14.45 -7.54
C MET A 122 -17.51 13.29 -7.21
N ALA A 123 -17.88 13.08 -5.95
CA ALA A 123 -18.69 11.94 -5.51
C ALA A 123 -20.00 11.75 -6.32
N PRO A 124 -20.75 12.79 -6.73
CA PRO A 124 -21.94 12.62 -7.57
C PRO A 124 -21.67 11.99 -8.96
N GLN A 125 -20.44 11.99 -9.45
CA GLN A 125 -20.08 11.34 -10.71
C GLN A 125 -19.93 9.81 -10.55
N TYR A 126 -19.87 9.32 -9.32
CA TYR A 126 -19.73 7.91 -8.95
C TYR A 126 -20.88 7.47 -8.02
N PRO A 127 -22.14 7.52 -8.47
CA PRO A 127 -23.33 7.34 -7.60
C PRO A 127 -23.43 5.94 -6.98
N GLU A 128 -22.69 4.97 -7.51
CA GLU A 128 -22.64 3.61 -6.95
C GLU A 128 -21.64 3.47 -5.79
N VAL A 129 -20.74 4.45 -5.61
CA VAL A 129 -19.74 4.43 -4.55
C VAL A 129 -20.29 5.13 -3.31
N ASN A 130 -20.35 4.37 -2.21
CA ASN A 130 -20.62 4.95 -0.90
C ASN A 130 -19.36 5.70 -0.45
N THR A 131 -19.43 7.03 -0.38
CA THR A 131 -18.29 7.88 -0.04
C THR A 131 -18.45 8.44 1.36
N ASP A 132 -17.50 8.16 2.24
CA ASP A 132 -17.41 8.78 3.55
C ASP A 132 -16.13 9.62 3.73
N TYR A 133 -16.09 10.41 4.79
CA TYR A 133 -15.02 11.37 5.07
C TYR A 133 -14.56 11.20 6.51
N MET A 134 -13.31 10.83 6.70
CA MET A 134 -12.77 10.54 8.02
C MET A 134 -11.53 11.39 8.32
N TYR A 135 -11.42 11.89 9.56
CA TYR A 135 -10.17 12.52 9.98
C TYR A 135 -9.11 11.45 10.19
N VAL A 136 -7.87 11.76 9.85
CA VAL A 136 -6.75 10.84 9.88
C VAL A 136 -6.53 10.18 11.25
N ASP A 137 -6.71 10.92 12.32
CA ASP A 137 -6.63 10.39 13.70
C ASP A 137 -7.75 9.38 14.00
N ASN A 138 -8.95 9.58 13.45
CA ASN A 138 -10.03 8.60 13.55
C ASN A 138 -9.79 7.40 12.64
N ALA A 139 -9.24 7.60 11.45
CA ALA A 139 -8.87 6.52 10.55
C ALA A 139 -7.82 5.60 11.18
N ALA A 140 -6.75 6.16 11.77
CA ALA A 140 -5.72 5.42 12.50
C ALA A 140 -6.33 4.57 13.64
N MET A 141 -7.19 5.16 14.47
CA MET A 141 -7.89 4.39 15.52
C MET A 141 -8.74 3.26 14.93
N ARG A 142 -9.49 3.56 13.87
CA ARG A 142 -10.42 2.59 13.28
C ARG A 142 -9.72 1.45 12.57
N MET A 143 -8.56 1.71 11.96
CA MET A 143 -7.73 0.66 11.36
C MET A 143 -7.31 -0.42 12.38
N ILE A 144 -7.11 -0.03 13.64
CA ILE A 144 -6.78 -0.97 14.72
C ILE A 144 -8.04 -1.64 15.30
N GLN A 145 -9.15 -0.91 15.40
CA GLN A 145 -10.37 -1.38 16.06
C GLN A 145 -11.27 -2.21 15.13
N GLU A 146 -11.31 -1.87 13.85
CA GLU A 146 -12.23 -2.44 12.86
C GLU A 146 -11.62 -2.32 11.45
N PRO A 147 -10.48 -2.97 11.14
CA PRO A 147 -9.84 -2.86 9.83
C PRO A 147 -10.74 -3.31 8.67
N THR A 148 -11.68 -4.22 8.94
CA THR A 148 -12.69 -4.70 7.97
C THR A 148 -13.70 -3.65 7.53
N PHE A 149 -13.76 -2.49 8.20
CA PHE A 149 -14.58 -1.35 7.80
C PHE A 149 -14.13 -0.78 6.44
N PHE A 150 -12.83 -0.78 6.20
CA PHE A 150 -12.26 -0.17 5.01
C PHE A 150 -12.37 -1.09 3.79
N ASP A 151 -12.61 -0.48 2.63
CA ASP A 151 -12.49 -1.10 1.31
C ASP A 151 -11.44 -0.36 0.49
N VAL A 152 -11.66 0.91 0.20
CA VAL A 152 -10.68 1.79 -0.42
C VAL A 152 -10.54 3.06 0.44
N MET A 153 -9.31 3.35 0.86
CA MET A 153 -8.95 4.64 1.44
C MET A 153 -8.20 5.47 0.41
N VAL A 154 -8.46 6.77 0.38
CA VAL A 154 -7.66 7.73 -0.38
C VAL A 154 -7.22 8.87 0.53
N THR A 155 -5.94 9.24 0.44
CA THR A 155 -5.38 10.26 1.32
C THR A 155 -4.17 10.98 0.71
N GLU A 156 -3.78 12.08 1.33
CA GLU A 156 -2.60 12.84 0.97
C GLU A 156 -1.29 12.12 1.37
N ASN A 157 -0.17 12.64 0.91
CA ASN A 157 1.12 11.97 0.96
C ASN A 157 1.55 11.58 2.38
N THR A 158 1.60 12.53 3.32
CA THR A 158 2.12 12.29 4.68
C THR A 158 1.21 11.36 5.48
N PHE A 159 -0.11 11.52 5.35
CA PHE A 159 -1.05 10.64 6.05
C PHE A 159 -1.02 9.22 5.45
N GLY A 160 -0.90 9.12 4.12
CA GLY A 160 -0.78 7.84 3.45
C GLY A 160 0.48 7.08 3.87
N ASP A 161 1.61 7.78 4.01
CA ASP A 161 2.87 7.21 4.48
C ASP A 161 2.70 6.55 5.86
N ILE A 162 2.11 7.28 6.80
CA ILE A 162 1.93 6.80 8.18
C ILE A 162 0.89 5.65 8.24
N LEU A 163 -0.25 5.82 7.57
CA LEU A 163 -1.33 4.83 7.61
C LEU A 163 -0.99 3.52 6.91
N THR A 164 -0.16 3.54 5.87
CA THR A 164 0.27 2.30 5.20
C THR A 164 1.25 1.50 6.06
N ASP A 165 2.12 2.17 6.80
CA ASP A 165 3.01 1.51 7.76
C ASP A 165 2.20 0.92 8.93
N GLU A 166 1.19 1.65 9.44
CA GLU A 166 0.25 1.11 10.44
C GLU A 166 -0.52 -0.10 9.88
N GLY A 167 -0.98 -0.03 8.63
CA GLY A 167 -1.64 -1.13 7.92
C GLY A 167 -0.78 -2.39 7.82
N SER A 168 0.55 -2.23 7.70
CA SER A 168 1.48 -3.37 7.64
C SER A 168 1.45 -4.22 8.91
N VAL A 169 1.19 -3.61 10.04
CA VAL A 169 1.10 -4.30 11.33
C VAL A 169 -0.15 -5.21 11.38
N ILE A 170 -1.22 -4.81 10.70
CA ILE A 170 -2.47 -5.59 10.64
C ILE A 170 -2.25 -6.94 9.96
N SER A 171 -1.49 -6.97 8.86
CA SER A 171 -1.18 -8.21 8.12
C SER A 171 -0.19 -9.14 8.84
N GLY A 172 0.49 -8.64 9.89
CA GLY A 172 1.46 -9.39 10.68
C GLY A 172 2.89 -9.35 10.18
N SER A 173 3.14 -8.87 8.95
CA SER A 173 4.50 -8.63 8.41
C SER A 173 4.50 -7.61 7.30
N MET A 174 5.47 -6.69 7.30
CA MET A 174 5.71 -5.78 6.16
C MET A 174 6.09 -6.53 4.88
N GLY A 175 6.63 -7.75 5.01
CA GLY A 175 6.97 -8.64 3.90
C GLY A 175 5.75 -9.21 3.16
N LEU A 176 4.53 -8.86 3.55
CA LEU A 176 3.28 -9.27 2.91
C LEU A 176 2.63 -8.15 2.09
N LEU A 177 3.08 -6.90 2.19
CA LEU A 177 2.41 -5.76 1.57
C LEU A 177 3.03 -5.36 0.23
N PRO A 178 2.35 -5.67 -0.88
CA PRO A 178 2.72 -5.19 -2.19
C PRO A 178 2.26 -3.75 -2.40
N SER A 179 2.93 -3.06 -3.32
CA SER A 179 2.47 -1.77 -3.79
C SER A 179 2.67 -1.57 -5.29
N ALA A 180 1.90 -0.64 -5.83
CA ALA A 180 2.02 -0.17 -7.20
C ALA A 180 1.98 1.36 -7.23
N SER A 181 3.03 1.98 -7.75
CA SER A 181 3.04 3.41 -8.10
C SER A 181 2.55 3.54 -9.53
N THR A 182 1.34 4.08 -9.71
CA THR A 182 0.69 4.21 -11.02
C THR A 182 0.47 5.68 -11.37
N GLY A 183 0.54 6.02 -12.65
CA GLY A 183 0.37 7.37 -13.16
C GLY A 183 0.27 7.38 -14.68
N GLU A 184 0.53 8.53 -15.30
CA GLU A 184 0.48 8.69 -16.76
C GLU A 184 1.71 8.11 -17.49
N SER A 185 2.75 7.75 -16.73
CA SER A 185 4.00 7.17 -17.28
C SER A 185 4.19 5.72 -16.82
N THR A 186 5.41 5.22 -16.96
CA THR A 186 5.76 3.83 -16.58
C THR A 186 5.46 3.57 -15.10
N PRO A 187 4.60 2.60 -14.76
CA PRO A 187 4.33 2.25 -13.38
C PRO A 187 5.51 1.54 -12.73
N VAL A 188 5.61 1.65 -11.41
CA VAL A 188 6.59 0.95 -10.57
C VAL A 188 5.86 0.00 -9.62
N PHE A 189 6.32 -1.23 -9.54
CA PHE A 189 5.76 -2.25 -8.66
C PHE A 189 6.83 -2.71 -7.69
N GLU A 190 6.62 -2.48 -6.41
CA GLU A 190 7.60 -2.76 -5.36
C GLU A 190 6.90 -3.05 -4.03
N PRO A 191 7.53 -3.76 -3.08
CA PRO A 191 7.01 -3.85 -1.72
C PRO A 191 7.06 -2.48 -1.04
N ILE A 192 6.20 -2.24 -0.04
CA ILE A 192 6.20 -0.97 0.69
C ILE A 192 7.43 -0.80 1.59
N HIS A 193 8.03 -1.91 2.02
CA HIS A 193 9.15 -1.89 2.96
C HIS A 193 10.47 -1.45 2.32
N GLY A 194 11.38 -0.91 3.14
CA GLY A 194 12.72 -0.52 2.74
C GLY A 194 13.66 -1.69 2.45
N SER A 195 14.93 -1.41 2.21
CA SER A 195 15.92 -2.35 1.66
C SER A 195 16.60 -3.27 2.70
N TRP A 196 16.36 -3.11 3.98
CA TRP A 196 16.95 -3.85 5.10
C TRP A 196 18.44 -4.23 4.90
N PRO A 197 19.37 -3.25 4.89
CA PRO A 197 20.79 -3.51 4.56
C PRO A 197 21.47 -4.52 5.46
N GLN A 198 21.01 -4.68 6.70
CA GLN A 198 21.57 -5.61 7.70
C GLN A 198 21.35 -7.08 7.31
N ALA A 199 20.30 -7.38 6.53
CA ALA A 199 20.01 -8.73 6.04
C ALA A 199 20.69 -9.07 4.71
N LYS A 200 21.50 -8.17 4.16
CA LYS A 200 22.17 -8.39 2.86
C LYS A 200 23.01 -9.67 2.86
N GLY A 201 22.68 -10.59 1.96
CA GLY A 201 23.40 -11.84 1.77
C GLY A 201 23.04 -12.97 2.75
N LEU A 202 22.14 -12.73 3.73
CA LEU A 202 21.73 -13.74 4.71
C LEU A 202 20.64 -14.69 4.18
N ASN A 203 19.98 -14.35 3.08
CA ASN A 203 18.90 -15.16 2.46
C ASN A 203 17.70 -15.42 3.40
N ILE A 204 17.34 -14.44 4.22
CA ILE A 204 16.29 -14.53 5.25
C ILE A 204 15.10 -13.59 5.03
N ALA A 205 15.21 -12.62 4.11
CA ALA A 205 14.15 -11.67 3.85
C ALA A 205 12.92 -12.35 3.23
N ASN A 206 11.72 -11.95 3.67
CA ASN A 206 10.47 -12.42 3.12
C ASN A 206 10.30 -11.91 1.66
N PRO A 207 10.16 -12.79 0.65
CA PRO A 207 10.02 -12.37 -0.74
C PRO A 207 8.56 -12.09 -1.16
N LEU A 208 7.57 -12.39 -0.32
CA LEU A 208 6.16 -12.43 -0.71
C LEU A 208 5.63 -11.08 -1.20
N ALA A 209 5.97 -9.98 -0.52
CA ALA A 209 5.55 -8.65 -0.94
C ALA A 209 6.06 -8.30 -2.35
N THR A 210 7.31 -8.67 -2.68
CA THR A 210 7.89 -8.47 -4.03
C THR A 210 7.18 -9.34 -5.08
N ILE A 211 6.87 -10.58 -4.73
CA ILE A 211 6.16 -11.52 -5.62
C ILE A 211 4.72 -11.05 -5.84
N LEU A 212 4.03 -10.59 -4.80
CA LEU A 212 2.70 -10.01 -4.90
C LEU A 212 2.70 -8.69 -5.69
N SER A 213 3.77 -7.89 -5.58
CA SER A 213 3.94 -6.69 -6.44
C SER A 213 4.09 -7.08 -7.91
N ALA A 214 4.74 -8.21 -8.21
CA ALA A 214 4.77 -8.75 -9.57
C ALA A 214 3.37 -9.20 -10.03
N ALA A 215 2.54 -9.79 -9.15
CA ALA A 215 1.14 -10.07 -9.49
C ALA A 215 0.38 -8.78 -9.87
N MET A 216 0.53 -7.71 -9.08
CA MET A 216 -0.05 -6.40 -9.40
C MET A 216 0.46 -5.86 -10.75
N MET A 217 1.71 -6.11 -11.12
CA MET A 217 2.26 -5.70 -12.41
C MET A 217 1.51 -6.39 -13.56
N PHE A 218 1.25 -7.69 -13.48
CA PHE A 218 0.45 -8.39 -14.47
C PHE A 218 -0.98 -7.86 -14.54
N GLU A 219 -1.61 -7.65 -13.38
CA GLU A 219 -3.00 -7.17 -13.29
C GLU A 219 -3.16 -5.73 -13.83
N TYR A 220 -2.26 -4.81 -13.47
CA TYR A 220 -2.45 -3.38 -13.75
C TYR A 220 -1.70 -2.87 -14.98
N ALA A 221 -0.47 -3.35 -15.24
CA ALA A 221 0.31 -2.89 -16.39
C ALA A 221 0.04 -3.70 -17.65
N PHE A 222 -0.16 -5.01 -17.51
CA PHE A 222 -0.36 -5.91 -18.66
C PHE A 222 -1.81 -6.32 -18.87
N SER A 223 -2.72 -6.00 -17.92
CA SER A 223 -4.13 -6.41 -17.93
C SER A 223 -4.30 -7.94 -18.02
N ASP A 224 -3.33 -8.68 -17.49
CA ASP A 224 -3.31 -10.14 -17.42
C ASP A 224 -3.75 -10.60 -16.03
N MET A 225 -5.06 -10.63 -15.82
CA MET A 225 -5.67 -11.04 -14.55
C MET A 225 -5.43 -12.51 -14.24
N GLU A 226 -5.26 -13.36 -15.26
CA GLU A 226 -5.03 -14.79 -15.08
C GLU A 226 -3.62 -15.05 -14.52
N ALA A 227 -2.60 -14.41 -15.09
CA ALA A 227 -1.24 -14.49 -14.58
C ALA A 227 -1.12 -13.91 -13.15
N GLY A 228 -1.73 -12.76 -12.88
CA GLY A 228 -1.77 -12.18 -11.53
C GLY A 228 -2.42 -13.15 -10.53
N ALA A 229 -3.57 -13.70 -10.86
CA ALA A 229 -4.27 -14.67 -10.01
C ALA A 229 -3.48 -15.98 -9.82
N ALA A 230 -2.72 -16.44 -10.82
CA ALA A 230 -1.86 -17.63 -10.69
C ALA A 230 -0.75 -17.38 -9.65
N ILE A 231 -0.10 -16.22 -9.71
CA ILE A 231 0.93 -15.82 -8.72
C ILE A 231 0.33 -15.75 -7.31
N ARG A 232 -0.83 -15.13 -7.14
CA ARG A 232 -1.50 -15.04 -5.82
C ARG A 232 -1.83 -16.42 -5.26
N ARG A 233 -2.41 -17.33 -6.06
CA ARG A 233 -2.65 -18.72 -5.62
C ARG A 233 -1.39 -19.48 -5.22
N ALA A 234 -0.27 -19.24 -5.90
CA ALA A 234 1.01 -19.87 -5.55
C ALA A 234 1.57 -19.32 -4.23
N VAL A 235 1.36 -18.02 -3.94
CA VAL A 235 1.67 -17.41 -2.64
C VAL A 235 0.78 -18.00 -1.54
N ASP A 236 -0.53 -18.08 -1.75
CA ASP A 236 -1.47 -18.69 -0.80
C ASP A 236 -1.06 -20.12 -0.45
N LEU A 237 -0.72 -20.92 -1.50
CA LEU A 237 -0.25 -22.29 -1.33
C LEU A 237 1.06 -22.36 -0.51
N SER A 238 1.99 -21.44 -0.71
CA SER A 238 3.24 -21.35 0.07
C SER A 238 2.95 -21.15 1.54
N ILE A 239 2.04 -20.22 1.86
CA ILE A 239 1.62 -19.93 3.24
C ILE A 239 0.89 -21.13 3.85
N GLU A 240 -0.07 -21.73 3.15
CA GLU A 240 -0.80 -22.91 3.62
C GLU A 240 0.11 -24.12 3.90
N LYS A 241 1.19 -24.28 3.12
CA LYS A 241 2.17 -25.35 3.29
C LYS A 241 3.25 -25.02 4.31
N ASN A 242 3.22 -23.83 4.92
CA ASN A 242 4.26 -23.30 5.82
C ASN A 242 5.65 -23.23 5.14
N ILE A 243 5.71 -23.03 3.82
CA ILE A 243 6.94 -22.72 3.11
C ILE A 243 7.14 -21.21 3.15
N VAL A 244 7.59 -20.72 4.29
CA VAL A 244 7.60 -19.28 4.64
C VAL A 244 8.88 -18.91 5.40
N THR A 245 9.22 -17.63 5.38
CA THR A 245 10.36 -17.09 6.12
C THR A 245 10.04 -16.90 7.61
N GLU A 246 11.06 -16.63 8.42
CA GLU A 246 10.99 -16.59 9.90
C GLU A 246 9.93 -15.62 10.45
N ASP A 247 9.75 -14.47 9.80
CA ASP A 247 8.82 -13.42 10.23
C ASP A 247 7.36 -13.90 10.31
N ILE A 248 6.96 -14.83 9.44
CA ILE A 248 5.61 -15.38 9.38
C ILE A 248 5.53 -16.89 9.66
N ALA A 249 6.64 -17.55 9.95
CA ALA A 249 6.63 -18.98 10.28
C ALA A 249 5.86 -19.24 11.59
N PRO A 250 4.95 -20.25 11.63
CA PRO A 250 4.29 -20.64 12.86
C PRO A 250 5.27 -21.13 13.92
N GLU A 251 4.88 -21.03 15.19
CA GLU A 251 5.70 -21.54 16.29
C GLU A 251 5.97 -23.05 16.14
N GLY A 252 7.23 -23.44 16.28
CA GLY A 252 7.66 -24.84 16.13
C GLY A 252 7.90 -25.31 14.68
N ILE A 253 7.64 -24.47 13.70
CA ILE A 253 7.96 -24.75 12.30
C ILE A 253 9.33 -24.15 11.95
N THR A 254 10.17 -24.95 11.30
CA THR A 254 11.48 -24.45 10.79
C THR A 254 11.23 -23.52 9.62
N PRO A 255 11.66 -22.26 9.69
CA PRO A 255 11.49 -21.31 8.59
C PRO A 255 12.33 -21.69 7.37
N HIS A 256 11.88 -21.28 6.21
CA HIS A 256 12.57 -21.41 4.93
C HIS A 256 13.35 -20.14 4.59
N SER A 257 14.36 -20.28 3.77
CA SER A 257 15.12 -19.15 3.24
C SER A 257 14.33 -18.39 2.14
N THR A 258 14.73 -17.15 1.85
CA THR A 258 14.16 -16.35 0.75
C THR A 258 14.11 -17.11 -0.57
N SER A 259 15.22 -17.81 -0.92
CA SER A 259 15.31 -18.57 -2.18
C SER A 259 14.39 -19.79 -2.19
N GLU A 260 14.29 -20.55 -1.09
CA GLU A 260 13.41 -21.73 -1.03
C GLU A 260 11.94 -21.33 -1.18
N VAL A 261 11.52 -20.23 -0.54
CA VAL A 261 10.16 -19.70 -0.70
C VAL A 261 9.93 -19.26 -2.14
N GLY A 262 10.86 -18.50 -2.74
CA GLY A 262 10.75 -18.05 -4.12
C GLY A 262 10.72 -19.20 -5.13
N ASP A 263 11.58 -20.21 -4.97
CA ASP A 263 11.64 -21.39 -5.83
C ASP A 263 10.35 -22.22 -5.73
N PHE A 264 9.79 -22.37 -4.51
CA PHE A 264 8.52 -23.06 -4.30
C PHE A 264 7.39 -22.36 -5.04
N ILE A 265 7.27 -21.02 -4.91
CA ILE A 265 6.22 -20.25 -5.57
C ILE A 265 6.38 -20.35 -7.09
N ALA A 266 7.59 -20.16 -7.61
CA ALA A 266 7.87 -20.25 -9.05
C ALA A 266 7.53 -21.62 -9.66
N ALA A 267 7.63 -22.70 -8.88
CA ALA A 267 7.28 -24.05 -9.32
C ALA A 267 5.75 -24.32 -9.29
N ASN A 268 4.94 -23.43 -8.71
CA ASN A 268 3.50 -23.61 -8.51
C ASN A 268 2.63 -22.57 -9.22
N ILE A 269 3.23 -21.69 -10.06
CA ILE A 269 2.50 -20.73 -10.91
C ILE A 269 1.87 -21.38 -12.14
#